data_4972b26c4eec0a31d92bc7706352522e
#
_entry.id   4972b26c4eec0a31d92bc7706352522e
#
_cell.length_a   1.000
_cell.length_b   1.000
_cell.length_c   1.000
_cell.angle_alpha   90.00
_cell.angle_beta   90.00
_cell.angle_gamma   90.00
#
_symmetry.space_group_name_H-M   'P 1'
#
loop_
_entity.id
_entity.type
_entity.pdbx_description
1 polymer ?
#
loop_
_entity_poly.entity_id
_entity_poly.type
_entity_poly.pdbx_seq_one_letter_code
_entity_poly.pdbx_strand_id
1 'polypeptide(L)'
;MGWRLITKKGANLSEIIPGSQIGNIQDYHRHRYKQGIPEGVKDLPPGVALPLESNLAYMNGISFTKGCYIGQELTARTHHMGVIRKRLLPVQFLAPLPRDSIPEGAEILTESGKSAGKFRAGGGDLGIALLRLANINEPLCLNIAGDKVKLTASIPEWWPKPASK
;
A
#
# COMPACT_ATOMS: atom_id res chain seq x y z
N MET A 1 -6.65 10.62 -3.59
CA MET A 1 -7.70 9.92 -2.83
C MET A 1 -9.05 10.60 -3.00
N GLY A 2 -9.26 11.81 -2.85
CA GLY A 2 -10.55 12.48 -2.82
C GLY A 2 -10.87 13.06 -1.46
N TRP A 3 -12.11 13.43 -1.27
CA TRP A 3 -12.57 14.07 -0.04
C TRP A 3 -12.96 13.05 1.01
N ARG A 4 -12.68 13.34 2.28
CA ARG A 4 -13.24 12.65 3.44
C ARG A 4 -14.23 13.57 4.15
N LEU A 5 -15.43 13.07 4.37
CA LEU A 5 -16.49 13.79 5.04
C LEU A 5 -16.90 13.06 6.31
N ILE A 6 -16.96 13.78 7.42
CA ILE A 6 -17.49 13.28 8.70
C ILE A 6 -18.86 13.91 8.88
N THR A 7 -19.89 13.09 9.02
CA THR A 7 -21.29 13.54 9.17
C THR A 7 -21.92 12.93 10.41
N LYS A 8 -23.07 13.46 10.80
CA LYS A 8 -23.91 12.80 11.81
C LYS A 8 -24.45 11.49 11.24
N LYS A 9 -24.66 10.51 12.11
CA LYS A 9 -25.30 9.24 11.73
C LYS A 9 -26.68 9.52 11.14
N GLY A 10 -26.98 8.98 9.97
CA GLY A 10 -28.25 9.16 9.28
C GLY A 10 -28.37 10.44 8.43
N ALA A 11 -27.28 11.20 8.26
CA ALA A 11 -27.27 12.34 7.35
C ALA A 11 -27.56 11.91 5.91
N ASN A 12 -28.35 12.71 5.20
CA ASN A 12 -28.65 12.49 3.78
C ASN A 12 -27.45 12.93 2.92
N LEU A 13 -26.70 11.98 2.42
CA LEU A 13 -25.48 12.25 1.64
C LEU A 13 -25.78 12.91 0.30
N SER A 14 -26.95 12.65 -0.29
CA SER A 14 -27.36 13.26 -1.57
C SER A 14 -27.62 14.78 -1.46
N GLU A 15 -28.01 15.23 -0.28
CA GLU A 15 -28.16 16.67 0.01
C GLU A 15 -26.81 17.34 0.25
N ILE A 16 -25.87 16.63 0.89
CA ILE A 16 -24.54 17.16 1.22
C ILE A 16 -23.65 17.22 -0.03
N ILE A 17 -23.71 16.19 -0.87
CA ILE A 17 -22.96 16.10 -2.13
C ILE A 17 -23.91 15.75 -3.27
N PRO A 18 -24.58 16.74 -3.86
CA PRO A 18 -25.50 16.52 -4.98
C PRO A 18 -24.82 15.82 -6.15
N GLY A 19 -25.51 14.85 -6.75
CA GLY A 19 -25.00 14.07 -7.88
C GLY A 19 -24.02 12.93 -7.48
N SER A 20 -23.75 12.75 -6.19
CA SER A 20 -22.92 11.62 -5.73
C SER A 20 -23.68 10.29 -5.84
N GLN A 21 -22.93 9.22 -6.13
CA GLN A 21 -23.42 7.86 -6.07
C GLN A 21 -22.90 7.16 -4.81
N ILE A 22 -23.77 6.45 -4.10
CA ILE A 22 -23.39 5.68 -2.94
C ILE A 22 -22.76 4.36 -3.41
N GLY A 23 -21.46 4.18 -3.16
CA GLY A 23 -20.74 2.93 -3.38
C GLY A 23 -20.76 2.04 -2.12
N ASN A 24 -20.17 0.87 -2.23
CA ASN A 24 -19.98 -0.03 -1.09
C ASN A 24 -18.54 0.07 -0.55
N ILE A 25 -18.31 -0.54 0.62
CA ILE A 25 -16.98 -0.55 1.26
C ILE A 25 -15.92 -1.23 0.39
N GLN A 26 -16.33 -2.13 -0.49
CA GLN A 26 -15.45 -2.86 -1.38
C GLN A 26 -14.89 -1.95 -2.48
N ASP A 27 -15.74 -1.08 -3.02
CA ASP A 27 -15.32 -0.10 -4.03
C ASP A 27 -14.27 0.84 -3.43
N TYR A 28 -14.45 1.23 -2.15
CA TYR A 28 -13.47 2.01 -1.41
C TYR A 28 -12.14 1.27 -1.24
N HIS A 29 -12.16 0.02 -0.79
CA HIS A 29 -10.93 -0.77 -0.63
C HIS A 29 -10.24 -1.02 -1.96
N ARG A 30 -11.00 -1.33 -3.02
CA ARG A 30 -10.47 -1.50 -4.36
C ARG A 30 -9.76 -0.23 -4.87
N HIS A 31 -10.42 0.93 -4.69
CA HIS A 31 -9.85 2.23 -5.04
C HIS A 31 -8.54 2.48 -4.28
N ARG A 32 -8.53 2.26 -2.97
CA ARG A 32 -7.39 2.45 -2.10
C ARG A 32 -6.21 1.54 -2.49
N TYR A 33 -6.47 0.26 -2.77
CA TYR A 33 -5.44 -0.67 -3.22
C TYR A 33 -4.86 -0.28 -4.58
N LYS A 34 -5.70 0.15 -5.52
CA LYS A 34 -5.25 0.66 -6.82
C LYS A 34 -4.30 1.86 -6.67
N GLN A 35 -4.55 2.71 -5.68
CA GLN A 35 -3.69 3.86 -5.38
C GLN A 35 -2.46 3.48 -4.52
N GLY A 36 -2.36 2.26 -4.01
CA GLY A 36 -1.28 1.84 -3.12
C GLY A 36 -1.30 2.53 -1.76
N ILE A 37 -2.48 2.89 -1.26
CA ILE A 37 -2.66 3.61 0.00
C ILE A 37 -3.07 2.65 1.11
N PRO A 38 -2.20 2.46 2.13
CA PRO A 38 -2.52 1.63 3.27
C PRO A 38 -3.48 2.31 4.24
N GLU A 39 -4.28 1.52 4.94
CA GLU A 39 -5.17 2.00 5.99
C GLU A 39 -5.39 0.91 7.06
N GLY A 40 -5.21 1.33 8.32
CA GLY A 40 -5.47 0.48 9.46
C GLY A 40 -4.44 -0.63 9.71
N VAL A 41 -4.68 -1.41 10.74
CA VAL A 41 -3.73 -2.41 11.26
C VAL A 41 -3.51 -3.61 10.35
N LYS A 42 -4.45 -3.91 9.46
CA LYS A 42 -4.29 -4.99 8.48
C LYS A 42 -3.21 -4.67 7.46
N ASP A 43 -3.16 -3.44 6.99
CA ASP A 43 -2.18 -3.00 5.97
C ASP A 43 -0.85 -2.61 6.61
N LEU A 44 -0.91 -2.06 7.82
CA LEU A 44 0.21 -1.55 8.61
C LEU A 44 0.28 -2.28 9.95
N PRO A 45 0.79 -3.52 9.98
CA PRO A 45 0.81 -4.32 11.20
C PRO A 45 1.69 -3.65 12.27
N PRO A 46 1.18 -3.52 13.52
CA PRO A 46 1.90 -2.95 14.64
C PRO A 46 3.25 -3.65 14.89
N GLY A 47 4.27 -2.88 15.22
CA GLY A 47 5.61 -3.41 15.50
C GLY A 47 6.40 -3.88 14.27
N VAL A 48 5.79 -3.92 13.08
CA VAL A 48 6.42 -4.41 11.83
C VAL A 48 6.52 -3.31 10.76
N ALA A 49 5.45 -2.52 10.59
CA ALA A 49 5.40 -1.49 9.56
C ALA A 49 6.31 -0.30 9.89
N LEU A 50 7.19 0.06 8.95
CA LEU A 50 8.04 1.24 9.07
C LEU A 50 7.44 2.42 8.31
N PRO A 51 7.43 3.64 8.89
CA PRO A 51 6.76 4.81 8.31
C PRO A 51 7.20 5.14 6.88
N LEU A 52 8.51 5.09 6.61
CA LEU A 52 9.05 5.43 5.29
C LEU A 52 8.80 4.33 4.25
N GLU A 53 8.85 3.06 4.64
CA GLU A 53 8.47 1.93 3.78
C GLU A 53 6.97 1.95 3.46
N SER A 54 6.16 2.50 4.36
CA SER A 54 4.70 2.66 4.21
C SER A 54 4.29 3.92 3.46
N ASN A 55 5.23 4.61 2.82
CA ASN A 55 5.04 5.83 2.02
C ASN A 55 4.50 7.05 2.79
N LEU A 56 4.55 7.06 4.13
CA LEU A 56 4.00 8.16 4.93
C LEU A 56 4.64 9.51 4.61
N ALA A 57 5.94 9.54 4.25
CA ALA A 57 6.57 10.79 3.80
C ALA A 57 5.95 11.31 2.50
N TYR A 58 5.65 10.44 1.54
CA TYR A 58 5.01 10.81 0.28
C TYR A 58 3.56 11.26 0.45
N MET A 59 2.89 10.75 1.49
CA MET A 59 1.52 11.14 1.87
C MET A 59 1.47 12.34 2.83
N ASN A 60 2.60 13.02 3.05
CA ASN A 60 2.73 14.14 4.01
C ASN A 60 2.33 13.77 5.46
N GLY A 61 2.46 12.49 5.82
CA GLY A 61 2.17 11.98 7.16
C GLY A 61 3.32 12.13 8.16
N ILE A 62 4.49 12.63 7.72
CA ILE A 62 5.67 12.84 8.56
C ILE A 62 6.15 14.27 8.39
N SER A 63 6.38 14.94 9.51
CA SER A 63 7.06 16.24 9.53
C SER A 63 8.54 16.04 9.93
N PHE A 64 9.44 16.53 9.10
CA PHE A 64 10.89 16.53 9.38
C PHE A 64 11.40 17.83 9.99
N THR A 65 10.52 18.82 10.13
CA THR A 65 10.85 20.18 10.64
C THR A 65 10.27 20.50 12.01
N LYS A 66 9.36 19.64 12.53
CA LYS A 66 8.82 19.79 13.87
C LYS A 66 9.82 19.31 14.95
N GLY A 67 9.53 19.62 16.22
CA GLY A 67 10.28 19.14 17.38
C GLY A 67 10.31 17.60 17.52
N CYS A 68 11.00 17.12 18.55
CA CYS A 68 11.25 15.70 18.78
C CYS A 68 9.98 14.88 19.00
N TYR A 69 10.04 13.61 18.60
CA TYR A 69 8.99 12.60 18.79
C TYR A 69 9.59 11.21 18.96
N ILE A 70 8.82 10.27 19.51
CA ILE A 70 9.23 8.89 19.70
C ILE A 70 9.46 8.24 18.33
N GLY A 71 10.61 7.59 18.13
CA GLY A 71 10.98 6.94 16.87
C GLY A 71 11.60 7.89 15.83
N GLN A 72 11.81 9.17 16.15
CA GLN A 72 12.40 10.16 15.25
C GLN A 72 13.78 9.75 14.75
N GLU A 73 14.64 9.21 15.61
CA GLU A 73 16.00 8.87 15.24
C GLU A 73 16.06 7.97 14.01
N LEU A 74 15.34 6.86 14.03
CA LEU A 74 15.29 5.93 12.89
C LEU A 74 14.69 6.60 11.65
N THR A 75 13.56 7.29 11.82
CA THR A 75 12.79 7.87 10.71
C THR A 75 13.56 9.02 10.05
N ALA A 76 14.08 9.97 10.83
CA ALA A 76 14.82 11.11 10.31
C ALA A 76 16.17 10.69 9.70
N ARG A 77 16.92 9.81 10.38
CA ARG A 77 18.19 9.30 9.86
C ARG A 77 18.01 8.58 8.53
N THR A 78 17.00 7.71 8.43
CA THR A 78 16.73 7.00 7.17
C THR A 78 16.30 7.96 6.06
N HIS A 79 15.53 9.00 6.38
CA HIS A 79 15.11 9.99 5.39
C HIS A 79 16.29 10.81 4.84
N HIS A 80 17.18 11.28 5.72
CA HIS A 80 18.25 12.20 5.34
C HIS A 80 19.51 11.50 4.80
N MET A 81 19.86 10.34 5.34
CA MET A 81 21.12 9.66 5.05
C MET A 81 20.95 8.22 4.55
N GLY A 82 19.75 7.67 4.64
CA GLY A 82 19.49 6.28 4.30
C GLY A 82 18.92 6.08 2.91
N VAL A 83 18.85 4.82 2.52
CA VAL A 83 18.19 4.38 1.27
C VAL A 83 16.98 3.52 1.63
N ILE A 84 15.81 3.92 1.15
CA ILE A 84 14.59 3.14 1.31
C ILE A 84 14.53 2.13 0.18
N ARG A 85 14.83 0.88 0.50
CA ARG A 85 14.93 -0.23 -0.48
C ARG A 85 13.62 -0.96 -0.70
N LYS A 86 12.66 -0.81 0.20
CA LYS A 86 11.34 -1.43 0.14
C LYS A 86 10.27 -0.36 0.29
N ARG A 87 9.16 -0.53 -0.41
CA ARG A 87 7.99 0.32 -0.24
C ARG A 87 6.70 -0.47 -0.43
N LEU A 88 5.63 0.00 0.19
CA LEU A 88 4.28 -0.47 -0.11
C LEU A 88 3.89 -0.01 -1.52
N LEU A 89 3.48 -0.99 -2.33
CA LEU A 89 3.11 -0.79 -3.72
C LEU A 89 1.77 -1.47 -4.01
N PRO A 90 0.97 -0.91 -4.93
CA PRO A 90 -0.16 -1.62 -5.49
C PRO A 90 0.33 -2.83 -6.27
N VAL A 91 -0.38 -3.94 -6.09
CA VAL A 91 -0.16 -5.17 -6.85
C VAL A 91 -1.47 -5.59 -7.52
N GLN A 92 -1.34 -6.11 -8.74
CA GLN A 92 -2.45 -6.64 -9.49
C GLN A 92 -2.20 -8.11 -9.80
N PHE A 93 -3.14 -8.96 -9.41
CA PHE A 93 -3.12 -10.38 -9.73
C PHE A 93 -3.63 -10.61 -11.15
N LEU A 94 -3.02 -11.54 -11.88
CA LEU A 94 -3.47 -11.90 -13.23
C LEU A 94 -4.81 -12.65 -13.23
N ALA A 95 -5.15 -13.29 -12.12
CA ALA A 95 -6.46 -13.91 -11.90
C ALA A 95 -7.03 -13.43 -10.57
N PRO A 96 -8.33 -13.15 -10.47
CA PRO A 96 -8.96 -12.77 -9.22
C PRO A 96 -8.83 -13.88 -8.18
N LEU A 97 -8.49 -13.50 -6.96
CA LEU A 97 -8.38 -14.41 -5.83
C LEU A 97 -9.58 -14.23 -4.89
N PRO A 98 -10.08 -15.30 -4.28
CA PRO A 98 -11.06 -15.19 -3.21
C PRO A 98 -10.50 -14.29 -2.09
N ARG A 99 -11.40 -13.55 -1.45
CA ARG A 99 -11.01 -12.79 -0.26
C ARG A 99 -10.54 -13.75 0.81
N ASP A 100 -9.62 -13.26 1.61
CA ASP A 100 -9.04 -14.00 2.73
C ASP A 100 -8.34 -15.32 2.34
N SER A 101 -8.15 -15.57 1.03
CA SER A 101 -7.39 -16.73 0.55
C SER A 101 -5.88 -16.56 0.67
N ILE A 102 -5.41 -15.32 0.85
CA ILE A 102 -3.99 -15.02 0.97
C ILE A 102 -3.63 -14.86 2.45
N PRO A 103 -2.75 -15.69 3.00
CA PRO A 103 -2.27 -15.51 4.36
C PRO A 103 -1.58 -14.15 4.55
N GLU A 104 -1.77 -13.54 5.71
CA GLU A 104 -1.08 -12.30 6.05
C GLU A 104 0.44 -12.50 6.01
N GLY A 105 1.14 -11.58 5.37
CA GLY A 105 2.59 -11.65 5.23
C GLY A 105 3.09 -12.71 4.27
N ALA A 106 2.23 -13.31 3.44
CA ALA A 106 2.63 -14.27 2.41
C ALA A 106 3.76 -13.72 1.55
N GLU A 107 4.75 -14.58 1.28
CA GLU A 107 5.97 -14.17 0.59
C GLU A 107 5.73 -14.03 -0.91
N ILE A 108 6.24 -12.92 -1.45
CA ILE A 108 6.26 -12.66 -2.89
C ILE A 108 7.68 -12.94 -3.39
N LEU A 109 7.77 -13.76 -4.41
CA LEU A 109 9.02 -14.19 -5.02
C LEU A 109 9.14 -13.64 -6.45
N THR A 110 10.36 -13.48 -6.92
CA THR A 110 10.65 -13.31 -8.34
C THR A 110 10.52 -14.67 -9.05
N GLU A 111 10.48 -14.67 -10.38
CA GLU A 111 10.48 -15.91 -11.16
C GLU A 111 11.71 -16.79 -10.88
N SER A 112 12.84 -16.17 -10.54
CA SER A 112 14.07 -16.87 -10.14
C SER A 112 14.04 -17.43 -8.70
N GLY A 113 12.93 -17.26 -7.96
CA GLY A 113 12.76 -17.76 -6.59
C GLY A 113 13.35 -16.87 -5.50
N LYS A 114 13.84 -15.66 -5.83
CA LYS A 114 14.35 -14.71 -4.83
C LYS A 114 13.19 -13.99 -4.13
N SER A 115 13.35 -13.71 -2.84
CA SER A 115 12.38 -12.94 -2.06
C SER A 115 12.28 -11.50 -2.59
N ALA A 116 11.13 -11.13 -3.14
CA ALA A 116 10.81 -9.80 -3.62
C ALA A 116 10.08 -8.96 -2.56
N GLY A 117 9.38 -9.61 -1.62
CA GLY A 117 8.67 -8.89 -0.57
C GLY A 117 7.57 -9.71 0.10
N LYS A 118 6.60 -9.00 0.70
CA LYS A 118 5.50 -9.61 1.45
C LYS A 118 4.18 -8.97 1.11
N PHE A 119 3.16 -9.79 0.88
CA PHE A 119 1.78 -9.33 0.73
C PHE A 119 1.26 -8.74 2.05
N ARG A 120 0.43 -7.69 1.98
CA ARG A 120 -0.16 -7.05 3.15
C ARG A 120 -1.66 -7.19 3.19
N ALA A 121 -2.34 -6.71 2.17
CA ALA A 121 -3.79 -6.76 2.12
C ALA A 121 -4.28 -6.70 0.67
N GLY A 122 -5.48 -7.20 0.43
CA GLY A 122 -6.10 -7.14 -0.89
C GLY A 122 -7.35 -8.00 -0.99
N GLY A 123 -7.93 -8.01 -2.17
CA GLY A 123 -9.08 -8.84 -2.49
C GLY A 123 -9.45 -8.70 -3.97
N GLY A 124 -9.93 -9.80 -4.55
CA GLY A 124 -10.15 -9.89 -5.98
C GLY A 124 -8.82 -9.87 -6.75
N ASP A 125 -8.69 -8.94 -7.67
CA ASP A 125 -7.50 -8.78 -8.52
C ASP A 125 -6.50 -7.71 -8.03
N LEU A 126 -6.78 -7.01 -6.92
CA LEU A 126 -5.96 -5.91 -6.42
C LEU A 126 -5.54 -6.10 -4.96
N GLY A 127 -4.35 -5.61 -4.63
CA GLY A 127 -3.85 -5.57 -3.27
C GLY A 127 -2.70 -4.58 -3.10
N ILE A 128 -2.12 -4.61 -1.93
CA ILE A 128 -0.88 -3.90 -1.60
C ILE A 128 0.14 -4.87 -1.01
N ALA A 129 1.39 -4.65 -1.34
CA ALA A 129 2.50 -5.46 -0.87
C ALA A 129 3.72 -4.61 -0.55
N LEU A 130 4.49 -5.00 0.46
CA LEU A 130 5.78 -4.42 0.76
C LEU A 130 6.83 -5.08 -0.14
N LEU A 131 7.29 -4.38 -1.17
CA LEU A 131 8.18 -4.92 -2.18
C LEU A 131 9.55 -4.23 -2.20
N ARG A 132 10.58 -4.98 -2.56
CA ARG A 132 11.91 -4.44 -2.89
C ARG A 132 11.83 -3.70 -4.22
N LEU A 133 12.18 -2.41 -4.23
CA LEU A 133 12.13 -1.58 -5.42
C LEU A 133 12.97 -2.11 -6.59
N ALA A 134 14.05 -2.83 -6.30
CA ALA A 134 14.89 -3.44 -7.31
C ALA A 134 14.21 -4.56 -8.12
N ASN A 135 13.14 -5.16 -7.58
CA ASN A 135 12.49 -6.33 -8.19
C ASN A 135 11.11 -6.03 -8.81
N ILE A 136 10.64 -4.78 -8.75
CA ILE A 136 9.26 -4.44 -9.17
C ILE A 136 8.99 -4.59 -10.67
N ASN A 137 10.04 -4.57 -11.49
CA ASN A 137 9.94 -4.76 -12.94
C ASN A 137 10.12 -6.22 -13.37
N GLU A 138 10.41 -7.12 -12.43
CA GLU A 138 10.52 -8.55 -12.69
C GLU A 138 9.13 -9.21 -12.60
N PRO A 139 8.92 -10.34 -13.27
CA PRO A 139 7.75 -11.17 -13.04
C PRO A 139 7.71 -11.64 -11.58
N LEU A 140 6.61 -11.36 -10.92
CA LEU A 140 6.41 -11.68 -9.50
C LEU A 140 5.37 -12.79 -9.33
N CYS A 141 5.56 -13.62 -8.34
CA CYS A 141 4.60 -14.62 -7.94
C CYS A 141 4.41 -14.68 -6.42
N LEU A 142 3.18 -14.97 -6.01
CA LEU A 142 2.81 -15.26 -4.64
C LEU A 142 2.61 -16.76 -4.51
N ASN A 143 3.20 -17.37 -3.50
CA ASN A 143 3.02 -18.79 -3.20
C ASN A 143 1.89 -18.96 -2.17
N ILE A 144 0.81 -19.61 -2.57
CA ILE A 144 -0.33 -19.90 -1.69
C ILE A 144 -0.55 -21.42 -1.71
N ALA A 145 -0.30 -22.07 -0.59
CA ALA A 145 -0.53 -23.53 -0.42
C ALA A 145 0.12 -24.41 -1.51
N GLY A 146 1.21 -23.94 -2.12
CA GLY A 146 1.92 -24.64 -3.20
C GLY A 146 1.61 -24.13 -4.61
N ASP A 147 0.53 -23.36 -4.78
CA ASP A 147 0.18 -22.74 -6.04
C ASP A 147 0.89 -21.40 -6.23
N LYS A 148 1.44 -21.19 -7.42
CA LYS A 148 2.08 -19.93 -7.80
C LYS A 148 1.08 -19.02 -8.52
N VAL A 149 0.69 -17.96 -7.85
CA VAL A 149 -0.18 -16.91 -8.40
C VAL A 149 0.65 -15.77 -8.95
N LYS A 150 0.58 -15.51 -10.24
CA LYS A 150 1.31 -14.42 -10.89
C LYS A 150 0.69 -13.07 -10.54
N LEU A 151 1.53 -12.07 -10.33
CA LEU A 151 1.13 -10.70 -10.06
C LEU A 151 2.13 -9.69 -10.66
N THR A 152 1.67 -8.47 -10.83
CA THR A 152 2.48 -7.33 -11.24
C THR A 152 2.40 -6.24 -10.18
N ALA A 153 3.46 -5.47 -10.05
CA ALA A 153 3.49 -4.28 -9.21
C ALA A 153 3.59 -3.02 -10.08
N SER A 154 3.06 -1.91 -9.61
CA SER A 154 3.16 -0.63 -10.29
C SER A 154 3.55 0.49 -9.32
N ILE A 155 4.23 1.51 -9.83
CA ILE A 155 4.53 2.73 -9.07
C ILE A 155 3.31 3.65 -9.21
N PRO A 156 2.71 4.11 -8.09
CA PRO A 156 1.60 5.04 -8.16
C PRO A 156 1.97 6.38 -8.82
N GLU A 157 1.09 6.91 -9.65
CA GLU A 157 1.32 8.18 -10.38
C GLU A 157 1.52 9.39 -9.46
N TRP A 158 0.95 9.33 -8.26
CA TRP A 158 1.05 10.39 -7.26
C TRP A 158 2.39 10.43 -6.51
N TRP A 159 3.26 9.43 -6.70
CA TRP A 159 4.58 9.46 -6.08
C TRP A 159 5.42 10.61 -6.65
N PRO A 160 6.31 11.22 -5.82
CA PRO A 160 7.25 12.23 -6.31
C PRO A 160 8.08 11.64 -7.46
N LYS A 161 8.12 12.36 -8.57
CA LYS A 161 9.04 11.98 -9.66
C LYS A 161 10.47 12.18 -9.18
N PRO A 162 11.40 11.26 -9.52
CA PRO A 162 12.80 11.49 -9.27
C PRO A 162 13.19 12.86 -9.86
N ALA A 163 13.89 13.69 -9.07
CA ALA A 163 14.44 14.92 -9.61
C ALA A 163 15.33 14.53 -10.80
N SER A 164 15.06 15.09 -11.96
CA SER A 164 15.96 14.97 -13.11
C SER A 164 17.33 15.53 -12.69
N LYS A 165 18.33 14.64 -12.66
CA LYS A 165 19.72 15.04 -12.44
C LYS A 165 20.22 15.82 -13.65
#